data_6ce228ce11fd6f9aa1612da3f93b1ba0
#
_entry.id   6ce228ce11fd6f9aa1612da3f93b1ba0
#
_cell.length_a   1.000
_cell.length_b   1.000
_cell.length_c   1.000
_cell.angle_alpha   90.00
_cell.angle_beta   90.00
_cell.angle_gamma   90.00
#
_symmetry.space_group_name_H-M   'P 1'
#
loop_
_entity.id
_entity.type
_entity.pdbx_description
1 polymer ?
#
loop_
_entity_poly.entity_id
_entity_poly.type
_entity_poly.pdbx_seq_one_letter_code
_entity_poly.pdbx_strand_id
1 'polypeptide(L)'
;VPCWIMPLYKVAETIIPEQGMYDYVIIDDASQLGADASFLHYIGKKIIIVGDDKQTSPEYVGVDQNVMLPFIKKHLSNISIGPFLDIKYSFFDQAKILCNGMTVLREHFRCMPEIIEFCNKHFYAPDGKGLYPLKQYSENRIEPLKTEYCQSGYVDGTYQNITNKVEAEGIANKIAELINDENYKGKSFGVIALQGNKQATIIDNLILKKIGEVEYKNR
;
A
#
# COMPACT_ATOMS: atom_id res chain seq x y z
N VAL A 1 17.18 -25.31 1.74
CA VAL A 1 17.33 -23.85 1.72
C VAL A 1 16.88 -23.33 3.09
N PRO A 2 17.72 -22.56 3.80
CA PRO A 2 17.45 -22.14 5.18
C PRO A 2 16.36 -21.04 5.28
N CYS A 3 16.08 -20.33 4.19
CA CYS A 3 15.09 -19.28 4.15
C CYS A 3 14.38 -19.25 2.78
N TRP A 4 13.06 -19.11 2.81
CA TRP A 4 12.21 -18.98 1.62
C TRP A 4 11.48 -17.64 1.71
N ILE A 5 11.52 -16.85 0.64
CA ILE A 5 10.82 -15.57 0.52
C ILE A 5 9.88 -15.69 -0.66
N MET A 6 8.58 -15.55 -0.41
CA MET A 6 7.56 -15.68 -1.44
C MET A 6 6.28 -14.92 -1.08
N PRO A 7 5.48 -14.49 -2.05
CA PRO A 7 4.18 -13.91 -1.78
C PRO A 7 3.19 -14.95 -1.25
N LEU A 8 2.18 -14.51 -0.49
CA LEU A 8 1.21 -15.38 0.19
C LEU A 8 0.56 -16.42 -0.75
N TYR A 9 0.13 -15.99 -1.93
CA TYR A 9 -0.51 -16.89 -2.90
C TYR A 9 0.40 -18.05 -3.32
N LYS A 10 1.72 -17.79 -3.42
CA LYS A 10 2.70 -18.84 -3.72
C LYS A 10 2.86 -19.83 -2.58
N VAL A 11 2.77 -19.38 -1.33
CA VAL A 11 2.77 -20.27 -0.16
C VAL A 11 1.61 -21.27 -0.27
N ALA A 12 0.41 -20.77 -0.55
CA ALA A 12 -0.78 -21.58 -0.67
C ALA A 12 -0.74 -22.56 -1.87
N GLU A 13 -0.09 -22.17 -2.97
CA GLU A 13 0.04 -23.03 -4.17
C GLU A 13 1.12 -24.12 -4.05
N THR A 14 2.18 -23.87 -3.30
CA THR A 14 3.40 -24.69 -3.35
C THR A 14 3.68 -25.49 -2.09
N ILE A 15 3.09 -25.09 -0.95
CA ILE A 15 3.34 -25.72 0.33
C ILE A 15 2.13 -26.54 0.77
N ILE A 16 2.35 -27.82 1.02
CA ILE A 16 1.37 -28.64 1.72
C ILE A 16 1.54 -28.33 3.22
N PRO A 17 0.53 -27.74 3.89
CA PRO A 17 0.71 -27.23 5.23
C PRO A 17 0.79 -28.38 6.26
N GLU A 18 1.87 -28.41 7.02
CA GLU A 18 2.07 -29.27 8.18
C GLU A 18 2.26 -28.43 9.44
N GLN A 19 1.77 -28.91 10.58
CA GLN A 19 1.85 -28.17 11.83
C GLN A 19 3.31 -27.91 12.25
N GLY A 20 3.66 -26.62 12.38
CA GLY A 20 4.98 -26.22 12.87
C GLY A 20 6.15 -26.62 11.97
N MET A 21 5.93 -26.76 10.66
CA MET A 21 6.98 -27.15 9.71
C MET A 21 8.11 -26.13 9.59
N TYR A 22 7.85 -24.88 9.92
CA TYR A 22 8.85 -23.82 9.97
C TYR A 22 9.13 -23.37 11.40
N ASP A 23 10.39 -23.13 11.73
CA ASP A 23 10.77 -22.61 13.05
C ASP A 23 10.26 -21.18 13.23
N TYR A 24 10.36 -20.36 12.17
CA TYR A 24 9.87 -18.97 12.13
C TYR A 24 9.13 -18.71 10.83
N VAL A 25 7.99 -18.08 10.94
CA VAL A 25 7.28 -17.46 9.80
C VAL A 25 7.25 -15.96 10.04
N ILE A 26 7.82 -15.21 9.10
CA ILE A 26 7.83 -13.74 9.15
C ILE A 26 6.88 -13.25 8.08
N ILE A 27 5.92 -12.42 8.47
CA ILE A 27 4.86 -11.91 7.60
C ILE A 27 5.02 -10.40 7.53
N ASP A 28 5.36 -9.92 6.36
CA ASP A 28 5.45 -8.49 6.08
C ASP A 28 4.15 -7.97 5.46
N ASP A 29 3.89 -6.67 5.57
CA ASP A 29 2.66 -6.02 5.10
C ASP A 29 1.36 -6.72 5.57
N ALA A 30 1.35 -7.23 6.79
CA ALA A 30 0.25 -8.01 7.35
C ALA A 30 -1.08 -7.22 7.46
N SER A 31 -1.02 -5.90 7.42
CA SER A 31 -2.20 -5.03 7.34
C SER A 31 -2.96 -5.14 6.01
N GLN A 32 -2.31 -5.65 4.96
CA GLN A 32 -2.93 -5.89 3.64
C GLN A 32 -3.50 -7.31 3.48
N LEU A 33 -3.28 -8.18 4.47
CA LEU A 33 -3.75 -9.56 4.46
C LEU A 33 -5.04 -9.70 5.26
N GLY A 34 -5.90 -10.61 4.83
CA GLY A 34 -7.15 -10.92 5.49
C GLY A 34 -7.13 -12.24 6.26
N ALA A 35 -8.33 -12.77 6.54
CA ALA A 35 -8.51 -14.04 7.23
C ALA A 35 -7.94 -15.25 6.47
N ASP A 36 -7.75 -15.12 5.15
CA ASP A 36 -7.12 -16.12 4.28
C ASP A 36 -5.67 -16.42 4.67
N ALA A 37 -4.97 -15.46 5.30
CA ALA A 37 -3.62 -15.68 5.82
C ALA A 37 -3.55 -16.50 7.12
N SER A 38 -4.68 -16.83 7.74
CA SER A 38 -4.71 -17.48 9.07
C SER A 38 -4.04 -18.86 9.11
N PHE A 39 -3.91 -19.57 7.97
CA PHE A 39 -3.19 -20.83 7.90
C PHE A 39 -1.69 -20.69 8.23
N LEU A 40 -1.12 -19.50 8.14
CA LEU A 40 0.26 -19.22 8.50
C LEU A 40 0.53 -19.48 9.99
N HIS A 41 -0.48 -19.34 10.85
CA HIS A 41 -0.38 -19.73 12.27
C HIS A 41 -0.16 -21.23 12.47
N TYR A 42 -0.66 -22.06 11.54
CA TYR A 42 -0.54 -23.50 11.62
C TYR A 42 0.85 -24.01 11.23
N ILE A 43 1.44 -23.39 10.20
CA ILE A 43 2.72 -23.86 9.65
C ILE A 43 3.96 -23.36 10.40
N GLY A 44 3.83 -22.31 11.22
CA GLY A 44 4.93 -21.72 11.99
C GLY A 44 4.94 -22.18 13.45
N LYS A 45 6.12 -22.54 14.00
CA LYS A 45 6.30 -22.70 15.45
C LYS A 45 6.28 -21.36 16.17
N LYS A 46 6.85 -20.32 15.52
CA LYS A 46 6.85 -18.92 15.97
C LYS A 46 6.54 -18.01 14.78
N ILE A 47 5.77 -16.96 15.04
CA ILE A 47 5.35 -16.00 14.02
C ILE A 47 5.78 -14.61 14.42
N ILE A 48 6.35 -13.88 13.45
CA ILE A 48 6.67 -12.47 13.55
C ILE A 48 5.79 -11.76 12.53
N ILE A 49 4.93 -10.86 13.00
CA ILE A 49 3.96 -10.16 12.17
C ILE A 49 4.35 -8.70 12.11
N VAL A 50 4.63 -8.21 10.92
CA VAL A 50 4.99 -6.82 10.62
C VAL A 50 3.84 -6.21 9.84
N GLY A 51 3.39 -5.03 10.25
CA GLY A 51 2.28 -4.34 9.60
C GLY A 51 2.12 -2.91 10.11
N ASP A 52 1.17 -2.20 9.54
CA ASP A 52 0.88 -0.82 9.87
C ASP A 52 -0.63 -0.57 9.77
N ASP A 53 -1.26 -0.30 10.90
CA ASP A 53 -2.71 -0.06 11.01
C ASP A 53 -3.16 1.31 10.45
N LYS A 54 -2.23 2.13 9.99
CA LYS A 54 -2.49 3.40 9.31
C LYS A 54 -2.39 3.30 7.78
N GLN A 55 -1.93 2.16 7.28
CA GLN A 55 -1.91 1.88 5.84
C GLN A 55 -3.20 1.19 5.38
N THR A 56 -3.27 0.90 4.08
CA THR A 56 -4.44 0.26 3.48
C THR A 56 -4.73 -1.09 4.11
N SER A 57 -6.00 -1.33 4.41
CA SER A 57 -6.52 -2.63 4.84
C SER A 57 -7.01 -3.43 3.63
N PRO A 58 -7.24 -4.75 3.77
CA PRO A 58 -7.77 -5.56 2.70
C PRO A 58 -9.13 -5.03 2.22
N GLU A 59 -9.26 -4.82 0.90
CA GLU A 59 -10.52 -4.47 0.28
C GLU A 59 -11.20 -5.73 -0.25
N TYR A 60 -12.28 -6.14 0.41
CA TYR A 60 -13.11 -7.26 -0.06
C TYR A 60 -14.25 -6.73 -0.93
N VAL A 61 -13.92 -6.30 -2.15
CA VAL A 61 -14.88 -5.79 -3.12
C VAL A 61 -15.88 -6.88 -3.49
N GLY A 62 -17.18 -6.60 -3.31
CA GLY A 62 -18.26 -7.53 -3.65
C GLY A 62 -18.62 -8.56 -2.59
N VAL A 63 -17.98 -8.57 -1.43
CA VAL A 63 -18.37 -9.42 -0.30
C VAL A 63 -19.38 -8.67 0.58
N ASP A 64 -20.59 -9.21 0.66
CA ASP A 64 -21.63 -8.67 1.56
C ASP A 64 -21.39 -9.14 2.99
N GLN A 65 -21.15 -8.20 3.88
CA GLN A 65 -20.94 -8.46 5.31
C GLN A 65 -22.15 -9.16 5.95
N ASN A 66 -23.38 -8.84 5.50
CA ASN A 66 -24.58 -9.47 6.03
C ASN A 66 -24.62 -10.98 5.72
N VAL A 67 -23.93 -11.40 4.67
CA VAL A 67 -23.78 -12.84 4.35
C VAL A 67 -22.70 -13.47 5.20
N MET A 68 -21.59 -12.78 5.46
CA MET A 68 -20.44 -13.32 6.21
C MET A 68 -20.73 -13.49 7.70
N LEU A 69 -21.40 -12.55 8.34
CA LEU A 69 -21.68 -12.57 9.78
C LEU A 69 -22.41 -13.84 10.26
N PRO A 70 -23.44 -14.35 9.57
CA PRO A 70 -24.07 -15.62 9.93
C PRO A 70 -23.14 -16.81 9.86
N PHE A 71 -22.22 -16.87 8.89
CA PHE A 71 -21.23 -17.95 8.78
C PHE A 71 -20.23 -17.91 9.93
N ILE A 72 -19.69 -16.72 10.23
CA ILE A 72 -18.79 -16.53 11.37
C ILE A 72 -19.48 -16.98 12.66
N LYS A 73 -20.70 -16.54 12.90
CA LYS A 73 -21.48 -16.90 14.09
C LYS A 73 -21.79 -18.39 14.14
N LYS A 74 -22.07 -19.03 13.01
CA LYS A 74 -22.41 -20.46 12.94
C LYS A 74 -21.19 -21.36 13.13
N HIS A 75 -20.05 -21.00 12.55
CA HIS A 75 -18.91 -21.91 12.44
C HIS A 75 -17.72 -21.52 13.33
N LEU A 76 -17.60 -20.27 13.75
CA LEU A 76 -16.45 -19.73 14.46
C LEU A 76 -16.79 -19.22 15.87
N SER A 77 -18.04 -19.41 16.35
CA SER A 77 -18.50 -18.93 17.66
C SER A 77 -17.71 -19.52 18.84
N ASN A 78 -17.15 -20.71 18.68
CA ASN A 78 -16.38 -21.40 19.72
C ASN A 78 -14.88 -21.06 19.68
N ILE A 79 -14.45 -20.21 18.74
CA ILE A 79 -13.06 -19.78 18.59
C ILE A 79 -12.98 -18.33 19.09
N SER A 80 -12.11 -18.08 20.06
CA SER A 80 -11.98 -16.76 20.70
C SER A 80 -11.68 -15.63 19.70
N ILE A 81 -10.91 -15.90 18.66
CA ILE A 81 -10.60 -14.98 17.56
C ILE A 81 -11.69 -14.95 16.48
N GLY A 82 -12.68 -15.85 16.53
CA GLY A 82 -13.73 -15.98 15.51
C GLY A 82 -14.35 -14.64 15.04
N PRO A 83 -14.78 -13.75 15.97
CA PRO A 83 -15.34 -12.46 15.59
C PRO A 83 -14.40 -11.55 14.80
N PHE A 84 -13.09 -11.77 14.87
CA PHE A 84 -12.06 -10.98 14.20
C PHE A 84 -11.60 -11.59 12.86
N LEU A 85 -12.17 -12.75 12.49
CA LEU A 85 -12.02 -13.35 11.16
C LEU A 85 -13.04 -12.77 10.16
N ASP A 86 -13.54 -11.57 10.42
CA ASP A 86 -14.40 -10.79 9.53
C ASP A 86 -13.56 -10.01 8.51
N ILE A 87 -14.17 -9.71 7.38
CA ILE A 87 -13.60 -8.91 6.29
C ILE A 87 -13.14 -7.51 6.70
N LYS A 88 -13.60 -7.02 7.84
CA LYS A 88 -13.21 -5.70 8.39
C LYS A 88 -11.84 -5.70 9.06
N TYR A 89 -11.33 -6.86 9.41
CA TYR A 89 -10.09 -6.98 10.17
C TYR A 89 -8.99 -7.56 9.30
N SER A 90 -7.87 -6.84 9.26
CA SER A 90 -6.65 -7.36 8.68
C SER A 90 -6.02 -8.46 9.55
N PHE A 91 -5.11 -9.22 8.96
CA PHE A 91 -4.31 -10.18 9.71
C PHE A 91 -3.47 -9.50 10.81
N PHE A 92 -3.03 -8.26 10.57
CA PHE A 92 -2.34 -7.46 11.58
C PHE A 92 -3.26 -7.08 12.75
N ASP A 93 -4.54 -6.77 12.50
CA ASP A 93 -5.51 -6.51 13.58
C ASP A 93 -5.76 -7.73 14.43
N GLN A 94 -5.84 -8.91 13.80
CA GLN A 94 -5.93 -10.19 14.52
C GLN A 94 -4.70 -10.42 15.39
N ALA A 95 -3.51 -10.11 14.88
CA ALA A 95 -2.25 -10.21 15.61
C ALA A 95 -2.21 -9.31 16.85
N LYS A 96 -2.69 -8.06 16.74
CA LYS A 96 -2.78 -7.13 17.88
C LYS A 96 -3.62 -7.68 19.04
N ILE A 97 -4.61 -8.49 18.72
CA ILE A 97 -5.49 -9.13 19.73
C ILE A 97 -4.82 -10.34 20.36
N LEU A 98 -4.12 -11.15 19.54
CA LEU A 98 -3.49 -12.39 19.99
C LEU A 98 -2.16 -12.16 20.72
N CYS A 99 -1.44 -11.10 20.39
CA CYS A 99 -0.10 -10.84 20.93
C CYS A 99 -0.16 -9.85 22.10
N ASN A 100 0.54 -10.18 23.18
CA ASN A 100 0.63 -9.33 24.38
C ASN A 100 1.66 -8.22 24.24
N GLY A 101 1.64 -7.48 23.15
CA GLY A 101 2.54 -6.35 22.96
C GLY A 101 2.92 -6.15 21.50
N MET A 102 3.33 -4.93 21.21
CA MET A 102 3.74 -4.51 19.88
C MET A 102 4.96 -3.59 20.01
N THR A 103 5.99 -3.85 19.21
CA THR A 103 7.12 -2.93 19.05
C THR A 103 6.80 -1.96 17.93
N VAL A 104 6.87 -0.67 18.21
CA VAL A 104 6.64 0.39 17.22
C VAL A 104 7.97 0.87 16.67
N LEU A 105 8.17 0.71 15.36
CA LEU A 105 9.30 1.27 14.65
C LEU A 105 8.99 2.71 14.27
N ARG A 106 9.80 3.65 14.73
CA ARG A 106 9.55 5.09 14.53
C ARG A 106 10.56 5.76 13.62
N GLU A 107 11.66 5.12 13.34
CA GLU A 107 12.69 5.65 12.45
C GLU A 107 12.28 5.49 10.99
N HIS A 108 12.33 6.60 10.24
CA HIS A 108 11.90 6.64 8.85
C HIS A 108 13.05 7.03 7.92
N PHE A 109 13.39 6.11 7.01
CA PHE A 109 14.54 6.25 6.10
C PHE A 109 14.13 6.38 4.62
N ARG A 110 12.84 6.21 4.28
CA ARG A 110 12.39 6.09 2.89
C ARG A 110 12.33 7.41 2.16
N CYS A 111 11.63 8.39 2.69
CA CYS A 111 11.41 9.65 2.01
C CYS A 111 11.92 10.87 2.81
N MET A 112 11.94 12.01 2.14
CA MET A 112 12.33 13.28 2.74
C MET A 112 11.37 13.69 3.86
N PRO A 113 11.84 14.47 4.86
CA PRO A 113 11.00 14.93 5.97
C PRO A 113 9.71 15.61 5.50
N GLU A 114 9.78 16.45 4.49
CA GLU A 114 8.64 17.21 3.96
C GLU A 114 7.56 16.28 3.38
N ILE A 115 7.96 15.16 2.78
CA ILE A 115 7.04 14.18 2.18
C ILE A 115 6.31 13.41 3.29
N ILE A 116 7.04 12.94 4.31
CA ILE A 116 6.43 12.16 5.39
C ILE A 116 5.71 13.02 6.44
N GLU A 117 5.95 14.32 6.47
CA GLU A 117 5.37 15.23 7.46
C GLU A 117 3.85 15.19 7.46
N PHE A 118 3.23 15.16 6.29
CA PHE A 118 1.78 15.05 6.18
C PHE A 118 1.25 13.78 6.87
N CYS A 119 1.81 12.63 6.52
CA CYS A 119 1.40 11.36 7.12
C CYS A 119 1.71 11.33 8.62
N ASN A 120 2.87 11.84 9.00
CA ASN A 120 3.27 11.91 10.40
C ASN A 120 2.29 12.74 11.22
N LYS A 121 2.00 13.95 10.78
CA LYS A 121 1.10 14.89 11.46
C LYS A 121 -0.33 14.37 11.58
N HIS A 122 -0.85 13.72 10.54
CA HIS A 122 -2.27 13.35 10.48
C HIS A 122 -2.58 11.94 10.96
N PHE A 123 -1.62 11.02 10.91
CA PHE A 123 -1.86 9.60 11.19
C PHE A 123 -1.03 9.02 12.33
N TYR A 124 0.26 9.36 12.44
CA TYR A 124 1.14 8.73 13.42
C TYR A 124 1.32 9.54 14.69
N ALA A 125 1.56 10.84 14.60
CA ALA A 125 1.78 11.68 15.75
C ALA A 125 0.58 11.77 16.71
N PRO A 126 -0.69 11.83 16.25
CA PRO A 126 -1.85 11.87 17.14
C PRO A 126 -1.93 10.68 18.09
N ASP A 127 -1.47 9.51 17.66
CA ASP A 127 -1.46 8.28 18.48
C ASP A 127 -0.18 8.15 19.35
N GLY A 128 0.64 9.20 19.44
CA GLY A 128 1.91 9.17 20.13
C GLY A 128 3.01 8.35 19.45
N LYS A 129 2.75 7.89 18.21
CA LYS A 129 3.65 7.05 17.41
C LYS A 129 4.37 7.83 16.32
N GLY A 130 4.53 9.14 16.47
CA GLY A 130 5.16 10.01 15.47
C GLY A 130 6.50 9.48 14.98
N LEU A 131 6.72 9.59 13.66
CA LEU A 131 7.89 9.09 12.97
C LEU A 131 9.06 10.10 13.06
N TYR A 132 10.26 9.57 13.12
CA TYR A 132 11.51 10.34 13.07
C TYR A 132 12.14 10.18 11.69
N PRO A 133 12.05 11.17 10.80
CA PRO A 133 12.70 11.09 9.49
C PRO A 133 14.21 11.24 9.66
N LEU A 134 14.95 10.20 9.29
CA LEU A 134 16.41 10.13 9.43
C LEU A 134 17.15 10.19 8.09
N LYS A 135 16.42 10.34 6.98
CA LYS A 135 17.05 10.42 5.66
C LYS A 135 17.87 11.70 5.55
N GLN A 136 19.16 11.53 5.33
CA GLN A 136 20.08 12.63 5.04
C GLN A 136 20.06 12.97 3.53
N TYR A 137 20.29 14.24 3.22
CA TYR A 137 20.30 14.76 1.86
C TYR A 137 21.24 15.97 1.76
N SER A 138 21.69 16.26 0.53
CA SER A 138 22.56 17.43 0.26
C SER A 138 21.76 18.74 0.33
N GLU A 139 22.47 19.84 0.56
CA GLU A 139 21.86 21.20 0.53
C GLU A 139 21.28 21.53 -0.85
N ASN A 140 21.95 21.10 -1.93
CA ASN A 140 21.50 21.30 -3.32
C ASN A 140 20.62 20.14 -3.79
N ARG A 141 19.43 20.02 -3.23
CA ARG A 141 18.45 18.99 -3.62
C ARG A 141 17.30 19.59 -4.42
N ILE A 142 16.67 18.76 -5.24
CA ILE A 142 15.38 19.11 -5.84
C ILE A 142 14.37 19.30 -4.70
N GLU A 143 13.52 20.32 -4.80
CA GLU A 143 12.44 20.54 -3.85
C GLU A 143 11.54 19.31 -3.75
N PRO A 144 11.39 18.70 -2.53
CA PRO A 144 10.77 17.39 -2.38
C PRO A 144 9.27 17.36 -2.64
N LEU A 145 8.59 18.49 -2.46
CA LEU A 145 7.15 18.62 -2.61
C LEU A 145 6.82 19.90 -3.37
N LYS A 146 6.14 19.76 -4.50
CA LYS A 146 5.63 20.87 -5.31
C LYS A 146 4.13 20.70 -5.54
N THR A 147 3.42 21.81 -5.53
CA THR A 147 1.99 21.83 -5.87
C THR A 147 1.78 22.62 -7.15
N GLU A 148 0.95 22.09 -8.03
CA GLU A 148 0.55 22.77 -9.26
C GLU A 148 -0.99 22.76 -9.33
N TYR A 149 -1.56 23.94 -9.48
CA TYR A 149 -3.02 24.11 -9.53
C TYR A 149 -3.51 24.18 -10.97
N CYS A 150 -4.39 23.28 -11.34
CA CYS A 150 -5.01 23.24 -12.65
C CYS A 150 -6.28 24.10 -12.65
N GLN A 151 -6.14 25.41 -12.94
CA GLN A 151 -7.22 26.40 -12.83
C GLN A 151 -8.43 26.10 -13.71
N SER A 152 -8.23 25.55 -14.91
CA SER A 152 -9.29 25.19 -15.87
C SER A 152 -9.73 23.73 -15.79
N GLY A 153 -9.28 23.00 -14.78
CA GLY A 153 -9.65 21.61 -14.57
C GLY A 153 -11.13 21.45 -14.25
N TYR A 154 -11.76 20.45 -14.84
CA TYR A 154 -13.15 20.10 -14.56
C TYR A 154 -13.33 18.59 -14.53
N VAL A 155 -14.30 18.15 -13.76
CA VAL A 155 -14.67 16.73 -13.63
C VAL A 155 -15.72 16.39 -14.70
N ASP A 156 -15.43 15.34 -15.49
CA ASP A 156 -16.32 14.73 -16.46
C ASP A 156 -16.56 13.27 -16.08
N GLY A 157 -17.81 12.81 -16.21
CA GLY A 157 -18.21 11.46 -15.84
C GLY A 157 -18.72 11.34 -14.41
N THR A 158 -19.05 10.11 -14.02
CA THR A 158 -19.63 9.80 -12.71
C THR A 158 -18.95 8.58 -12.09
N TYR A 159 -18.81 8.60 -10.77
CA TYR A 159 -18.31 7.50 -9.95
C TYR A 159 -16.96 6.94 -10.42
N GLN A 160 -16.88 5.69 -10.86
CA GLN A 160 -15.61 5.04 -11.27
C GLN A 160 -15.05 5.53 -12.62
N ASN A 161 -15.87 6.26 -13.40
CA ASN A 161 -15.51 6.78 -14.71
C ASN A 161 -15.19 8.28 -14.70
N ILE A 162 -14.88 8.83 -13.53
CA ILE A 162 -14.49 10.23 -13.39
C ILE A 162 -13.18 10.51 -14.12
N THR A 163 -13.17 11.59 -14.90
CA THR A 163 -11.99 12.05 -15.63
C THR A 163 -11.84 13.56 -15.57
N ASN A 164 -10.61 14.04 -15.62
CA ASN A 164 -10.25 15.44 -15.80
C ASN A 164 -9.18 15.52 -16.90
N LYS A 165 -9.60 15.81 -18.12
CA LYS A 165 -8.71 15.80 -19.28
C LYS A 165 -7.66 16.91 -19.20
N VAL A 166 -8.04 18.08 -18.68
CA VAL A 166 -7.14 19.24 -18.56
C VAL A 166 -6.02 18.91 -17.57
N GLU A 167 -6.33 18.31 -16.46
CA GLU A 167 -5.35 17.82 -15.48
C GLU A 167 -4.43 16.75 -16.09
N ALA A 168 -5.02 15.79 -16.83
CA ALA A 168 -4.25 14.73 -17.49
C ALA A 168 -3.25 15.30 -18.50
N GLU A 169 -3.64 16.31 -19.30
CA GLU A 169 -2.76 17.02 -20.20
C GLU A 169 -1.66 17.79 -19.46
N GLY A 170 -2.01 18.45 -18.35
CA GLY A 170 -1.07 19.13 -17.47
C GLY A 170 0.02 18.19 -16.95
N ILE A 171 -0.38 17.03 -16.42
CA ILE A 171 0.55 15.99 -15.93
C ILE A 171 1.47 15.51 -17.06
N ALA A 172 0.91 15.18 -18.23
CA ALA A 172 1.70 14.70 -19.35
C ALA A 172 2.69 15.76 -19.90
N ASN A 173 2.29 17.04 -19.88
CA ASN A 173 3.18 18.14 -20.24
C ASN A 173 4.32 18.27 -19.22
N LYS A 174 3.99 18.22 -17.93
CA LYS A 174 4.99 18.32 -16.85
C LYS A 174 6.00 17.19 -16.92
N ILE A 175 5.58 15.97 -17.13
CA ILE A 175 6.52 14.84 -17.30
C ILE A 175 7.42 15.04 -18.51
N ALA A 176 6.87 15.48 -19.66
CA ALA A 176 7.67 15.76 -20.84
C ALA A 176 8.69 16.89 -20.62
N GLU A 177 8.35 17.90 -19.83
CA GLU A 177 9.28 18.96 -19.39
C GLU A 177 10.39 18.38 -18.51
N LEU A 178 10.03 17.63 -17.47
CA LEU A 178 10.97 17.11 -16.48
C LEU A 178 11.95 16.07 -17.06
N ILE A 179 11.55 15.31 -18.07
CA ILE A 179 12.45 14.38 -18.77
C ILE A 179 13.62 15.11 -19.44
N ASN A 180 13.39 16.33 -19.89
CA ASN A 180 14.41 17.16 -20.53
C ASN A 180 15.21 18.03 -19.54
N ASP A 181 14.85 18.01 -18.25
CA ASP A 181 15.58 18.73 -17.20
C ASP A 181 16.75 17.87 -16.69
N GLU A 182 17.97 18.40 -16.73
CA GLU A 182 19.19 17.72 -16.26
C GLU A 182 19.11 17.27 -14.80
N ASN A 183 18.36 17.98 -13.95
CA ASN A 183 18.15 17.59 -12.54
C ASN A 183 17.37 16.27 -12.39
N TYR A 184 16.60 15.90 -13.40
CA TYR A 184 15.79 14.68 -13.42
C TYR A 184 16.39 13.57 -14.29
N LYS A 185 17.58 13.76 -14.82
CA LYS A 185 18.28 12.77 -15.66
C LYS A 185 18.43 11.43 -14.92
N GLY A 186 17.99 10.35 -15.54
CA GLY A 186 18.06 9.01 -14.96
C GLY A 186 17.05 8.76 -13.82
N LYS A 187 16.11 9.67 -13.56
CA LYS A 187 15.01 9.47 -12.62
C LYS A 187 13.84 8.75 -13.28
N SER A 188 13.16 7.90 -12.52
CA SER A 188 11.88 7.30 -12.92
C SER A 188 10.72 8.16 -12.45
N PHE A 189 9.59 8.09 -13.16
CA PHE A 189 8.37 8.83 -12.85
C PHE A 189 7.24 7.84 -12.54
N GLY A 190 6.48 8.10 -11.48
CA GLY A 190 5.25 7.39 -11.16
C GLY A 190 4.09 8.37 -11.09
N VAL A 191 2.94 8.01 -11.64
CA VAL A 191 1.72 8.81 -11.57
C VAL A 191 0.65 8.03 -10.83
N ILE A 192 0.04 8.64 -9.82
CA ILE A 192 -1.05 8.05 -9.06
C ILE A 192 -2.31 8.89 -9.30
N ALA A 193 -3.30 8.30 -9.95
CA ALA A 193 -4.64 8.88 -10.06
C ALA A 193 -5.44 8.47 -8.82
N LEU A 194 -5.86 9.42 -8.01
CA LEU A 194 -6.61 9.14 -6.77
C LEU A 194 -8.04 8.66 -7.04
N GLN A 195 -8.58 8.97 -8.21
CA GLN A 195 -9.94 8.58 -8.60
C GLN A 195 -10.00 8.15 -10.07
N GLY A 196 -10.63 6.98 -10.30
CA GLY A 196 -10.96 6.49 -11.63
C GLY A 196 -9.81 5.84 -12.40
N ASN A 197 -9.94 4.56 -12.70
CA ASN A 197 -8.99 3.84 -13.58
C ASN A 197 -8.89 4.47 -14.97
N LYS A 198 -9.98 5.08 -15.45
CA LYS A 198 -10.03 5.78 -16.73
C LYS A 198 -9.12 7.01 -16.77
N GLN A 199 -9.01 7.75 -15.64
CA GLN A 199 -8.10 8.88 -15.53
C GLN A 199 -6.64 8.43 -15.69
N ALA A 200 -6.24 7.36 -15.01
CA ALA A 200 -4.89 6.80 -15.14
C ALA A 200 -4.58 6.40 -16.59
N THR A 201 -5.51 5.72 -17.26
CA THR A 201 -5.35 5.33 -18.68
C THR A 201 -5.22 6.54 -19.62
N ILE A 202 -5.97 7.61 -19.38
CA ILE A 202 -5.86 8.84 -20.18
C ILE A 202 -4.49 9.46 -20.01
N ILE A 203 -4.01 9.58 -18.77
CA ILE A 203 -2.69 10.14 -18.45
C ILE A 203 -1.60 9.31 -19.12
N ASP A 204 -1.66 8.00 -18.99
CA ASP A 204 -0.71 7.06 -19.55
C ASP A 204 -0.57 7.20 -21.07
N ASN A 205 -1.70 7.21 -21.79
CA ASN A 205 -1.73 7.41 -23.24
C ASN A 205 -1.20 8.78 -23.67
N LEU A 206 -1.48 9.84 -22.91
CA LEU A 206 -0.97 11.18 -23.19
C LEU A 206 0.54 11.27 -22.98
N ILE A 207 1.07 10.65 -21.93
CA ILE A 207 2.51 10.58 -21.68
C ILE A 207 3.19 9.85 -22.84
N LEU A 208 2.72 8.63 -23.15
CA LEU A 208 3.26 7.83 -24.26
C LEU A 208 3.29 8.61 -25.58
N LYS A 209 2.20 9.31 -25.90
CA LYS A 209 2.10 10.13 -27.12
C LYS A 209 3.12 11.29 -27.14
N LYS A 210 3.44 11.89 -25.97
CA LYS A 210 4.32 13.06 -25.87
C LYS A 210 5.79 12.69 -25.88
N ILE A 211 6.19 11.63 -25.19
CA ILE A 211 7.59 11.28 -25.03
C ILE A 211 8.05 10.15 -25.95
N GLY A 212 7.11 9.42 -26.56
CA GLY A 212 7.39 8.28 -27.44
C GLY A 212 7.74 6.98 -26.68
N GLU A 213 7.59 5.85 -27.39
CA GLU A 213 7.72 4.49 -26.78
C GLU A 213 9.11 4.22 -26.16
N VAL A 214 10.17 4.72 -26.79
CA VAL A 214 11.55 4.43 -26.35
C VAL A 214 11.80 5.10 -24.99
N GLU A 215 11.49 6.38 -24.87
CA GLU A 215 11.67 7.13 -23.62
C GLU A 215 10.71 6.64 -22.54
N TYR A 216 9.47 6.29 -22.91
CA TYR A 216 8.48 5.75 -21.98
C TYR A 216 8.93 4.44 -21.32
N LYS A 217 9.57 3.53 -22.06
CA LYS A 217 10.08 2.26 -21.50
C LYS A 217 11.34 2.42 -20.66
N ASN A 218 12.05 3.54 -20.81
CA ASN A 218 13.30 3.82 -20.09
C ASN A 218 13.08 4.57 -18.77
N ARG A 219 11.85 5.02 -18.48
CA ARG A 219 11.48 5.83 -17.31
C ARG A 219 10.47 5.14 -16.44
#